data_4012d1c3c602cb894dec57be5b51397c
#
_entry.id   4012d1c3c602cb894dec57be5b51397c
#
_cell.length_a   1.000
_cell.length_b   1.000
_cell.length_c   1.000
_cell.angle_alpha   90.00
_cell.angle_beta   90.00
_cell.angle_gamma   90.00
#
_symmetry.space_group_name_H-M   'P 1'
#
loop_
_entity.id
_entity.type
_entity.pdbx_description
1 polymer ?
#
loop_
_entity_poly.entity_id
_entity_poly.type
_entity_poly.pdbx_seq_one_letter_code
_entity_poly.pdbx_strand_id
1 'polypeptide(L)'
;MAVLIIINDPPYGTERLYNGLRLAHALMRRNTDVIVFLMADAVSGAKKGQKTPDGFYNIERMIKRVTTKGQVLLCGTCMDARGITDEEVIEGAQRSNMDALAEATEKADKVLVF
;
A
#
# COMPACT_ATOMS: atom_id res chain seq x y z
N MET A 1 -8.70 7.80 -15.40
CA MET A 1 -8.96 6.42 -14.99
C MET A 1 -8.45 6.21 -13.57
N ALA A 2 -9.21 5.54 -12.75
CA ALA A 2 -8.85 5.26 -11.36
C ALA A 2 -8.69 3.75 -11.17
N VAL A 3 -7.59 3.34 -10.56
CA VAL A 3 -7.29 1.93 -10.28
C VAL A 3 -7.06 1.76 -8.78
N LEU A 4 -7.75 0.80 -8.20
CA LEU A 4 -7.57 0.39 -6.80
C LEU A 4 -6.77 -0.90 -6.77
N ILE A 5 -5.68 -0.89 -6.02
CA ILE A 5 -4.84 -2.07 -5.81
C ILE A 5 -4.93 -2.47 -4.35
N ILE A 6 -5.46 -3.65 -4.07
CA ILE A 6 -5.59 -4.20 -2.72
C ILE A 6 -4.49 -5.23 -2.53
N ILE A 7 -3.71 -5.11 -1.46
CA ILE A 7 -2.58 -6.01 -1.21
C ILE A 7 -2.72 -6.61 0.19
N ASN A 8 -2.59 -7.94 0.27
CA ASN A 8 -2.77 -8.70 1.51
C ASN A 8 -1.48 -9.29 2.07
N ASP A 9 -0.47 -9.49 1.23
CA ASP A 9 0.72 -10.24 1.62
C ASP A 9 1.76 -9.38 2.33
N PRO A 10 2.56 -9.98 3.23
CA PRO A 10 3.59 -9.25 3.96
C PRO A 10 4.74 -8.81 3.05
N PRO A 11 5.49 -7.79 3.47
CA PRO A 11 6.70 -7.41 2.75
C PRO A 11 7.74 -8.51 2.87
N TYR A 12 8.52 -8.71 1.79
CA TYR A 12 9.67 -9.60 1.74
C TYR A 12 9.38 -11.10 1.88
N GLY A 13 8.22 -11.50 2.39
CA GLY A 13 7.86 -12.91 2.51
C GLY A 13 7.43 -13.55 1.20
N THR A 14 6.79 -12.75 0.35
CA THR A 14 6.41 -13.11 -1.03
C THR A 14 6.67 -11.91 -1.91
N GLU A 15 6.47 -12.07 -3.22
CA GLU A 15 6.67 -10.97 -4.16
C GLU A 15 5.39 -10.16 -4.44
N ARG A 16 4.25 -10.51 -3.84
CA ARG A 16 2.98 -9.87 -4.18
C ARG A 16 2.94 -8.39 -3.82
N LEU A 17 3.37 -8.03 -2.61
CA LEU A 17 3.43 -6.61 -2.23
C LEU A 17 4.40 -5.85 -3.13
N TYR A 18 5.56 -6.39 -3.37
CA TYR A 18 6.56 -5.81 -4.27
C TYR A 18 5.97 -5.59 -5.67
N ASN A 19 5.34 -6.62 -6.24
CA ASN A 19 4.78 -6.53 -7.59
C ASN A 19 3.56 -5.62 -7.67
N GLY A 20 2.72 -5.60 -6.64
CA GLY A 20 1.61 -4.66 -6.56
C GLY A 20 2.08 -3.21 -6.58
N LEU A 21 3.14 -2.89 -5.84
CA LEU A 21 3.73 -1.56 -5.82
C LEU A 21 4.41 -1.20 -7.16
N ARG A 22 5.06 -2.17 -7.80
CA ARG A 22 5.64 -1.94 -9.13
C ARG A 22 4.55 -1.57 -10.15
N LEU A 23 3.43 -2.28 -10.10
CA LEU A 23 2.30 -1.95 -10.97
C LEU A 23 1.75 -0.56 -10.65
N ALA A 24 1.62 -0.22 -9.36
CA ALA A 24 1.19 1.12 -8.95
C ALA A 24 2.10 2.19 -9.55
N HIS A 25 3.43 2.01 -9.45
CA HIS A 25 4.40 2.95 -10.02
C HIS A 25 4.24 3.07 -11.54
N ALA A 26 4.05 1.96 -12.24
CA ALA A 26 3.87 1.96 -13.69
C ALA A 26 2.60 2.72 -14.09
N LEU A 27 1.51 2.51 -13.36
CA LEU A 27 0.24 3.21 -13.61
C LEU A 27 0.38 4.71 -13.34
N MET A 28 1.08 5.09 -12.28
CA MET A 28 1.32 6.50 -11.97
C MET A 28 2.11 7.20 -13.06
N ARG A 29 3.08 6.53 -13.67
CA ARG A 29 3.82 7.08 -14.81
C ARG A 29 2.93 7.33 -16.04
N ARG A 30 1.79 6.65 -16.10
CA ARG A 30 0.80 6.81 -17.16
C ARG A 30 -0.30 7.82 -16.78
N ASN A 31 -0.12 8.53 -15.67
CA ASN A 31 -1.07 9.50 -15.12
C ASN A 31 -2.41 8.85 -14.70
N THR A 32 -2.38 7.60 -14.31
CA THR A 32 -3.54 6.91 -13.72
C THR A 32 -3.65 7.31 -12.26
N ASP A 33 -4.87 7.56 -11.80
CA ASP A 33 -5.14 7.78 -10.37
C ASP A 33 -5.08 6.44 -9.67
N VAL A 34 -4.18 6.29 -8.69
CA VAL A 34 -3.97 5.02 -8.00
C VAL A 34 -4.25 5.16 -6.52
N ILE A 35 -5.01 4.21 -5.99
CA ILE A 35 -5.16 3.99 -4.55
C ILE A 35 -4.59 2.60 -4.26
N VAL A 36 -3.65 2.55 -3.33
CA VAL A 36 -3.13 1.29 -2.81
C VAL A 36 -3.72 1.10 -1.41
N PHE A 37 -4.46 0.02 -1.22
CA PHE A 37 -5.05 -0.32 0.08
C PHE A 37 -4.33 -1.55 0.62
N LEU A 38 -3.62 -1.35 1.74
CA LEU A 38 -2.88 -2.44 2.40
C LEU A 38 -3.73 -3.00 3.53
N MET A 39 -3.91 -4.32 3.54
CA MET A 39 -4.64 -5.01 4.60
C MET A 39 -3.92 -6.29 4.98
N ALA A 40 -4.41 -6.99 5.99
CA ALA A 40 -3.77 -8.17 6.55
C ALA A 40 -2.28 -7.87 6.85
N ASP A 41 -1.39 -8.79 6.56
CA ASP A 41 0.04 -8.62 6.84
C ASP A 41 0.71 -7.52 6.00
N ALA A 42 0.06 -7.08 4.92
CA ALA A 42 0.62 -6.02 4.09
C ALA A 42 0.76 -4.69 4.84
N VAL A 43 -0.03 -4.46 5.90
CA VAL A 43 0.08 -3.21 6.69
C VAL A 43 1.46 -3.06 7.32
N SER A 44 2.15 -4.16 7.60
CA SER A 44 3.50 -4.10 8.15
C SER A 44 4.51 -3.54 7.15
N GLY A 45 4.20 -3.58 5.86
CA GLY A 45 5.05 -2.97 4.83
C GLY A 45 5.11 -1.45 4.91
N ALA A 46 4.15 -0.82 5.58
CA ALA A 46 4.12 0.62 5.77
C ALA A 46 4.95 1.09 6.97
N LYS A 47 5.58 0.19 7.73
CA LYS A 47 6.38 0.58 8.89
C LYS A 47 7.64 1.33 8.46
N LYS A 48 8.00 2.36 9.24
CA LYS A 48 9.23 3.12 9.06
C LYS A 48 10.45 2.30 9.49
N GLY A 49 11.61 2.66 8.96
CA GLY A 49 12.88 2.14 9.43
C GLY A 49 13.30 0.83 8.78
N GLN A 50 12.73 0.49 7.64
CA GLN A 50 13.14 -0.72 6.92
C GLN A 50 14.54 -0.53 6.33
N LYS A 51 15.40 -1.51 6.56
CA LYS A 51 16.77 -1.51 6.05
C LYS A 51 16.98 -2.76 5.22
N THR A 52 17.26 -2.56 3.95
CA THR A 52 17.56 -3.67 3.04
C THR A 52 18.97 -3.49 2.47
N PRO A 53 19.65 -4.58 2.09
CA PRO A 53 20.99 -4.46 1.49
C PRO A 53 20.95 -3.66 0.18
N ASP A 54 22.05 -3.05 -0.18
CA ASP A 54 22.19 -2.36 -1.47
C ASP A 54 21.88 -3.32 -2.62
N GLY A 55 21.16 -2.84 -3.61
CA GLY A 55 20.79 -3.64 -4.77
C GLY A 55 19.49 -4.43 -4.60
N PHE A 56 18.92 -4.45 -3.39
CA PHE A 56 17.61 -5.08 -3.14
C PHE A 56 16.53 -4.02 -3.04
N TYR A 57 15.27 -4.43 -3.27
CA TYR A 57 14.15 -3.50 -3.15
C TYR A 57 13.87 -3.17 -1.68
N ASN A 58 13.27 -2.01 -1.47
CA ASN A 58 12.87 -1.53 -0.14
C ASN A 58 11.42 -1.11 -0.20
N ILE A 59 10.57 -1.82 0.51
CA ILE A 59 9.11 -1.61 0.46
C ILE A 59 8.73 -0.22 1.00
N GLU A 60 9.41 0.23 2.06
CA GLU A 60 9.15 1.57 2.62
C GLU A 60 9.32 2.66 1.55
N ARG A 61 10.42 2.60 0.79
CA ARG A 61 10.68 3.57 -0.29
C ARG A 61 9.67 3.47 -1.41
N MET A 62 9.25 2.25 -1.73
CA MET A 62 8.27 2.02 -2.79
C MET A 62 6.90 2.58 -2.41
N ILE A 63 6.49 2.42 -1.15
CA ILE A 63 5.24 3.00 -0.64
C ILE A 63 5.32 4.53 -0.63
N LYS A 64 6.44 5.09 -0.16
CA LYS A 64 6.64 6.54 -0.18
C LYS A 64 6.45 7.13 -1.58
N ARG A 65 6.93 6.43 -2.59
CA ARG A 65 6.76 6.89 -3.97
C ARG A 65 5.29 6.96 -4.37
N VAL A 66 4.48 6.00 -3.94
CA VAL A 66 3.03 6.04 -4.22
C VAL A 66 2.40 7.28 -3.59
N THR A 67 2.81 7.64 -2.38
CA THR A 67 2.23 8.80 -1.66
C THR A 67 2.49 10.13 -2.35
N THR A 68 3.43 10.21 -3.30
CA THR A 68 3.72 11.46 -4.02
C THR A 68 2.62 11.87 -5.00
N LYS A 69 1.89 10.92 -5.57
CA LYS A 69 0.84 11.20 -6.56
C LYS A 69 -0.44 10.39 -6.32
N GLY A 70 -0.35 9.29 -5.60
CA GLY A 70 -1.48 8.43 -5.29
C GLY A 70 -1.80 8.45 -3.81
N GLN A 71 -2.63 7.51 -3.39
CA GLN A 71 -2.98 7.35 -1.99
C GLN A 71 -2.57 5.98 -1.50
N VAL A 72 -2.09 5.91 -0.26
CA VAL A 72 -1.82 4.66 0.43
C VAL A 72 -2.69 4.63 1.68
N LEU A 73 -3.60 3.67 1.72
CA LEU A 73 -4.54 3.49 2.83
C LEU A 73 -4.23 2.18 3.54
N LEU A 74 -4.32 2.21 4.87
CA LEU A 74 -3.96 1.08 5.72
C LEU A 74 -5.18 0.61 6.51
N CYS A 75 -5.46 -0.68 6.46
CA CYS A 75 -6.55 -1.25 7.25
C CYS A 75 -6.26 -1.06 8.75
N GLY A 76 -7.05 -0.23 9.43
CA GLY A 76 -6.85 0.07 10.85
C GLY A 76 -7.02 -1.15 11.73
N THR A 77 -8.03 -1.98 11.48
CA THR A 77 -8.24 -3.23 12.22
C THR A 77 -7.03 -4.16 12.08
N CYS A 78 -6.46 -4.24 10.88
CA CYS A 78 -5.28 -5.07 10.63
C CYS A 78 -4.05 -4.53 11.37
N MET A 79 -3.92 -3.20 11.45
CA MET A 79 -2.86 -2.57 12.24
C MET A 79 -3.01 -2.90 13.72
N ASP A 80 -4.23 -2.74 14.26
CA ASP A 80 -4.49 -3.00 15.67
C ASP A 80 -4.22 -4.46 16.03
N ALA A 81 -4.61 -5.39 15.17
CA ALA A 81 -4.37 -6.82 15.39
C ALA A 81 -2.88 -7.15 15.47
N ARG A 82 -2.01 -6.30 14.90
CA ARG A 82 -0.55 -6.52 14.85
C ARG A 82 0.22 -5.56 15.76
N GLY A 83 -0.51 -4.77 16.55
CA GLY A 83 0.11 -3.81 17.46
C GLY A 83 0.87 -2.68 16.75
N ILE A 84 0.48 -2.35 15.52
CA ILE A 84 1.12 -1.27 14.76
C ILE A 84 0.40 0.04 15.04
N THR A 85 1.15 1.05 15.50
CA THR A 85 0.60 2.36 15.82
C THR A 85 0.74 3.32 14.65
N ASP A 86 -0.02 4.43 14.69
CA ASP A 86 0.02 5.44 13.65
C ASP A 86 1.42 6.08 13.53
N GLU A 87 2.12 6.19 14.66
CA GLU A 87 3.46 6.79 14.70
C GLU A 87 4.52 5.91 14.06
N GLU A 88 4.26 4.62 13.94
CA GLU A 88 5.21 3.66 13.37
C GLU A 88 5.17 3.60 11.86
N VAL A 89 4.14 4.17 11.22
CA VAL A 89 3.96 4.05 9.78
C VAL A 89 4.47 5.29 9.04
N ILE A 90 4.76 5.08 7.76
CA ILE A 90 5.27 6.08 6.84
C ILE A 90 4.34 7.30 6.79
N GLU A 91 4.91 8.49 6.85
CA GLU A 91 4.16 9.71 6.64
C GLU A 91 3.52 9.68 5.24
N GLY A 92 2.24 10.00 5.17
CA GLY A 92 1.47 9.96 3.93
C GLY A 92 0.66 8.68 3.76
N ALA A 93 0.99 7.60 4.47
CA ALA A 93 0.16 6.41 4.54
C ALA A 93 -0.86 6.61 5.66
N GLN A 94 -2.13 6.42 5.37
CA GLN A 94 -3.22 6.80 6.28
C GLN A 94 -4.00 5.59 6.77
N ARG A 95 -4.28 5.55 8.06
CA ARG A 95 -5.19 4.57 8.65
C ARG A 95 -6.56 4.73 8.00
N SER A 96 -7.18 3.61 7.66
CA SER A 96 -8.45 3.59 6.96
C SER A 96 -9.35 2.46 7.49
N ASN A 97 -10.44 2.21 6.82
CA ASN A 97 -11.44 1.24 7.25
C ASN A 97 -12.15 0.60 6.05
N MET A 98 -13.02 -0.36 6.34
CA MET A 98 -13.73 -1.11 5.29
C MET A 98 -14.71 -0.21 4.51
N ASP A 99 -15.31 0.78 5.16
CA ASP A 99 -16.24 1.69 4.46
C ASP A 99 -15.50 2.51 3.40
N ALA A 100 -14.29 2.98 3.74
CA ALA A 100 -13.45 3.70 2.77
C ALA A 100 -13.02 2.78 1.63
N LEU A 101 -12.71 1.52 1.93
CA LEU A 101 -12.36 0.54 0.89
C LEU A 101 -13.56 0.28 -0.02
N ALA A 102 -14.74 0.13 0.54
CA ALA A 102 -15.97 -0.07 -0.25
C ALA A 102 -16.21 1.12 -1.18
N GLU A 103 -16.08 2.35 -0.68
CA GLU A 103 -16.24 3.54 -1.49
C GLU A 103 -15.22 3.59 -2.63
N ALA A 104 -13.97 3.32 -2.34
CA ALA A 104 -12.92 3.29 -3.35
C ALA A 104 -13.18 2.20 -4.40
N THR A 105 -13.68 1.04 -3.96
CA THR A 105 -14.02 -0.07 -4.85
C THR A 105 -15.14 0.32 -5.82
N GLU A 106 -16.16 1.00 -5.32
CA GLU A 106 -17.27 1.44 -6.16
C GLU A 106 -16.88 2.50 -7.19
N LYS A 107 -15.94 3.37 -6.83
CA LYS A 107 -15.50 4.48 -7.69
C LYS A 107 -14.41 4.07 -8.68
N ALA A 108 -13.68 3.00 -8.43
CA ALA A 108 -12.57 2.61 -9.28
C ALA A 108 -13.06 2.00 -10.60
N ASP A 109 -12.33 2.31 -11.67
CA ASP A 109 -12.58 1.66 -12.97
C ASP A 109 -12.08 0.23 -12.97
N LYS A 110 -10.99 -0.04 -12.26
CA LYS A 110 -10.43 -1.38 -12.12
C LYS A 110 -10.01 -1.61 -10.68
N VAL A 111 -10.22 -2.84 -10.21
CA VAL A 111 -9.80 -3.28 -8.88
C VAL A 111 -8.94 -4.53 -9.06
N LEU A 112 -7.72 -4.46 -8.53
CA LEU A 112 -6.75 -5.57 -8.61
C LEU A 112 -6.38 -5.99 -7.20
N VAL A 113 -6.31 -7.30 -6.96
CA VAL A 113 -5.99 -7.85 -5.63
C VAL A 113 -4.73 -8.69 -5.74
N PHE A 114 -3.79 -8.37 -4.86
CA PHE A 114 -2.54 -9.11 -4.72
C PHE A 114 -2.47 -9.81 -3.37
#